data_1210896ff6c9249ac8d8c55a8b38caf6
#
_entry.id   1210896ff6c9249ac8d8c55a8b38caf6
#
_cell.length_a   1.000
_cell.length_b   1.000
_cell.length_c   1.000
_cell.angle_alpha   90.00
_cell.angle_beta   90.00
_cell.angle_gamma   90.00
#
_symmetry.space_group_name_H-M   'P 1'
#
loop_
_entity.id
_entity.type
_entity.pdbx_description
1 polymer ?
#
loop_
_entity_poly.entity_id
_entity_poly.type
_entity_poly.pdbx_seq_one_letter_code
_entity_poly.pdbx_strand_id
1 'polypeptide(L)'
;MAPGTTIVHALVTGFEPFGEPRPDDNRSWEAVRQLAGQTVAAGDVSVVCHCHELPVSYASVSADVPQLHRDGAFGIVVHCGAGTPGVVRLETVAHRAGYVRPGNSGLLDVPPGGCVPGYDGAAAELCTDVDVAGLVRALAAKGWAATAPSTDAGRYLCEYTYYTSLAEAALYPRRRRMAAPRVLFVHVPPQAGDPYSDAQLAEIVREIIRELATQ
;
A
#
# COMPACT_ATOMS: atom_id res chain seq x y z
N MET A 1 10.37 4.95 35.98
CA MET A 1 9.25 5.09 35.02
C MET A 1 9.50 4.09 33.93
N ALA A 2 8.54 3.20 33.64
CA ALA A 2 8.64 2.33 32.47
C ALA A 2 8.82 3.23 31.22
N PRO A 3 9.67 2.85 30.23
CA PRO A 3 9.78 3.58 29.00
C PRO A 3 8.39 3.65 28.37
N GLY A 4 7.95 4.87 28.03
CA GLY A 4 6.62 5.09 27.44
C GLY A 4 6.57 4.44 26.07
N THR A 5 5.52 3.66 25.80
CA THR A 5 5.27 3.08 24.48
C THR A 5 5.09 4.20 23.45
N THR A 6 5.88 4.17 22.38
CA THR A 6 5.74 5.11 21.26
C THR A 6 4.51 4.72 20.42
N ILE A 7 3.63 5.67 20.17
CA ILE A 7 2.46 5.43 19.30
C ILE A 7 2.78 5.92 17.89
N VAL A 8 2.61 5.04 16.92
CA VAL A 8 2.73 5.32 15.49
C VAL A 8 1.37 5.06 14.83
N HIS A 9 0.97 5.87 13.86
CA HIS A 9 -0.22 5.64 13.07
C HIS A 9 0.16 5.07 11.71
N ALA A 10 -0.54 4.01 11.29
CA ALA A 10 -0.42 3.42 9.97
C ALA A 10 -1.68 3.65 9.15
N LEU A 11 -1.53 4.15 7.92
CA LEU A 11 -2.56 4.10 6.89
C LEU A 11 -2.45 2.75 6.18
N VAL A 12 -3.55 2.03 6.09
CA VAL A 12 -3.63 0.75 5.37
C VAL A 12 -4.78 0.81 4.38
N THR A 13 -4.52 0.59 3.10
CA THR A 13 -5.57 0.68 2.09
C THR A 13 -5.72 -0.61 1.30
N GLY A 14 -6.96 -0.90 0.89
CA GLY A 14 -7.30 -1.91 -0.10
C GLY A 14 -8.17 -1.26 -1.18
N PHE A 15 -8.56 -2.01 -2.20
CA PHE A 15 -9.37 -1.50 -3.30
C PHE A 15 -10.75 -2.14 -3.34
N GLU A 16 -11.73 -1.39 -3.86
CA GLU A 16 -13.04 -1.91 -4.21
C GLU A 16 -12.95 -3.00 -5.29
N PRO A 17 -14.00 -3.81 -5.49
CA PRO A 17 -14.08 -4.77 -6.57
C PRO A 17 -13.95 -4.14 -7.95
N PHE A 18 -13.23 -4.80 -8.86
CA PHE A 18 -13.04 -4.37 -10.25
C PHE A 18 -12.96 -5.57 -11.20
N GLY A 19 -13.07 -5.30 -12.50
CA GLY A 19 -13.00 -6.33 -13.54
C GLY A 19 -14.36 -6.62 -14.17
N GLU A 20 -14.36 -7.49 -15.19
CA GLU A 20 -15.58 -7.91 -15.88
C GLU A 20 -15.59 -9.43 -16.06
N PRO A 21 -16.60 -10.15 -15.49
CA PRO A 21 -17.63 -9.59 -14.60
C PRO A 21 -17.01 -9.07 -13.31
N ARG A 22 -17.61 -8.02 -12.70
CA ARG A 22 -17.15 -7.50 -11.42
C ARG A 22 -17.44 -8.52 -10.32
N PRO A 23 -16.44 -8.95 -9.54
CA PRO A 23 -16.66 -9.81 -8.38
C PRO A 23 -17.38 -9.05 -7.26
N ASP A 24 -17.95 -9.80 -6.29
CA ASP A 24 -18.62 -9.21 -5.13
C ASP A 24 -17.65 -8.56 -4.14
N ASP A 25 -16.40 -9.02 -4.11
CA ASP A 25 -15.35 -8.54 -3.21
C ASP A 25 -14.00 -8.35 -3.90
N ASN A 26 -13.07 -7.69 -3.19
CA ASN A 26 -11.67 -7.58 -3.55
C ASN A 26 -10.82 -8.01 -2.36
N ARG A 27 -10.04 -9.06 -2.54
CA ARG A 27 -9.22 -9.65 -1.47
C ARG A 27 -8.28 -8.67 -0.79
N SER A 28 -7.82 -7.64 -1.50
CA SER A 28 -6.99 -6.61 -0.89
C SER A 28 -7.75 -5.85 0.20
N TRP A 29 -9.02 -5.50 -0.06
CA TRP A 29 -9.86 -4.88 0.95
C TRP A 29 -10.28 -5.87 2.04
N GLU A 30 -10.63 -7.10 1.67
CA GLU A 30 -11.02 -8.15 2.63
C GLU A 30 -9.91 -8.44 3.67
N ALA A 31 -8.65 -8.40 3.26
CA ALA A 31 -7.52 -8.52 4.18
C ALA A 31 -7.35 -7.26 5.03
N VAL A 32 -7.37 -6.08 4.42
CA VAL A 32 -7.10 -4.79 5.09
C VAL A 32 -8.18 -4.43 6.10
N ARG A 33 -9.47 -4.59 5.77
CA ARG A 33 -10.57 -4.20 6.67
C ARG A 33 -10.56 -4.93 8.01
N GLN A 34 -9.92 -6.11 8.07
CA GLN A 34 -9.75 -6.85 9.32
C GLN A 34 -8.80 -6.17 10.31
N LEU A 35 -7.96 -5.23 9.86
CA LEU A 35 -7.05 -4.47 10.71
C LEU A 35 -7.66 -3.16 11.20
N ALA A 36 -8.85 -2.79 10.77
CA ALA A 36 -9.47 -1.51 11.10
C ALA A 36 -9.60 -1.30 12.61
N GLY A 37 -9.02 -0.23 13.13
CA GLY A 37 -9.01 0.12 14.55
C GLY A 37 -8.15 -0.79 15.43
N GLN A 38 -7.43 -1.75 14.86
CA GLN A 38 -6.51 -2.59 15.62
C GLN A 38 -5.21 -1.86 15.95
N THR A 39 -4.57 -2.33 17.03
CA THR A 39 -3.23 -1.89 17.41
C THR A 39 -2.26 -3.07 17.27
N VAL A 40 -1.17 -2.85 16.53
CA VAL A 40 -0.09 -3.81 16.30
C VAL A 40 1.08 -3.47 17.22
N ALA A 41 1.42 -4.38 18.13
CA ALA A 41 2.58 -4.22 18.99
C ALA A 41 3.87 -4.61 18.25
N ALA A 42 4.91 -3.77 18.36
CA ALA A 42 6.24 -3.97 17.77
C ALA A 42 7.32 -3.47 18.75
N GLY A 43 7.72 -4.32 19.69
CA GLY A 43 8.63 -3.92 20.78
C GLY A 43 8.05 -2.77 21.62
N ASP A 44 8.76 -1.64 21.68
CA ASP A 44 8.34 -0.45 22.41
C ASP A 44 7.43 0.48 21.58
N VAL A 45 7.01 0.03 20.38
CA VAL A 45 6.12 0.77 19.48
C VAL A 45 4.75 0.10 19.44
N SER A 46 3.69 0.91 19.46
CA SER A 46 2.30 0.49 19.20
C SER A 46 1.81 1.19 17.95
N VAL A 47 1.44 0.42 16.92
CA VAL A 47 0.97 0.95 15.65
C VAL A 47 -0.55 0.88 15.57
N VAL A 48 -1.21 2.02 15.50
CA VAL A 48 -2.67 2.12 15.31
C VAL A 48 -3.01 2.10 13.83
N CYS A 49 -3.82 1.13 13.38
CA CYS A 49 -4.19 0.94 11.98
C CYS A 49 -5.44 1.74 11.60
N HIS A 50 -5.31 2.58 10.58
CA HIS A 50 -6.39 3.31 9.93
C HIS A 50 -6.61 2.73 8.54
N CYS A 51 -7.74 2.06 8.31
CA CYS A 51 -8.01 1.34 7.08
C CYS A 51 -8.96 2.14 6.17
N HIS A 52 -8.65 2.18 4.87
CA HIS A 52 -9.46 2.83 3.85
C HIS A 52 -9.63 1.95 2.61
N GLU A 53 -10.85 1.87 2.10
CA GLU A 53 -11.14 1.30 0.80
C GLU A 53 -11.00 2.38 -0.27
N LEU A 54 -10.15 2.14 -1.27
CA LEU A 54 -9.94 3.06 -2.38
C LEU A 54 -10.80 2.65 -3.57
N PRO A 55 -11.51 3.58 -4.20
CA PRO A 55 -12.17 3.33 -5.48
C PRO A 55 -11.15 2.99 -6.57
N VAL A 56 -11.54 2.11 -7.51
CA VAL A 56 -10.73 1.80 -8.70
C VAL A 56 -10.97 2.88 -9.76
N SER A 57 -10.53 4.10 -9.46
CA SER A 57 -10.68 5.31 -10.26
C SER A 57 -9.45 6.20 -10.08
N TYR A 58 -8.87 6.65 -11.19
CA TYR A 58 -7.71 7.57 -11.16
C TYR A 58 -8.06 8.92 -10.56
N ALA A 59 -9.26 9.44 -10.85
CA ALA A 59 -9.73 10.70 -10.27
C ALA A 59 -9.84 10.60 -8.74
N SER A 60 -10.44 9.51 -8.25
CA SER A 60 -10.56 9.26 -6.81
C SER A 60 -9.19 9.11 -6.16
N VAL A 61 -8.30 8.27 -6.70
CA VAL A 61 -6.94 8.09 -6.15
C VAL A 61 -6.17 9.41 -6.13
N SER A 62 -6.29 10.22 -7.20
CA SER A 62 -5.63 11.55 -7.27
C SER A 62 -6.13 12.53 -6.21
N ALA A 63 -7.36 12.41 -5.77
CA ALA A 63 -7.94 13.24 -4.72
C ALA A 63 -7.66 12.66 -3.32
N ASP A 64 -7.96 11.38 -3.13
CA ASP A 64 -8.02 10.74 -1.83
C ASP A 64 -6.64 10.47 -1.24
N VAL A 65 -5.70 9.92 -2.02
CA VAL A 65 -4.37 9.56 -1.51
C VAL A 65 -3.59 10.78 -1.02
N PRO A 66 -3.49 11.90 -1.78
CA PRO A 66 -2.87 13.11 -1.26
C PRO A 66 -3.61 13.70 -0.06
N GLN A 67 -4.96 13.58 0.00
CA GLN A 67 -5.75 14.06 1.12
C GLN A 67 -5.48 13.24 2.38
N LEU A 68 -5.45 11.89 2.29
CA LEU A 68 -5.09 11.01 3.40
C LEU A 68 -3.70 11.34 3.96
N HIS A 69 -2.72 11.58 3.08
CA HIS A 69 -1.39 12.04 3.50
C HIS A 69 -1.40 13.42 4.15
N ARG A 70 -2.29 14.32 3.74
CA ARG A 70 -2.42 15.66 4.35
C ARG A 70 -3.13 15.63 5.71
N ASP A 71 -4.15 14.81 5.85
CA ASP A 71 -4.98 14.78 7.07
C ASP A 71 -4.33 13.94 8.17
N GLY A 72 -3.69 12.83 7.80
CA GLY A 72 -3.04 11.91 8.72
C GLY A 72 -1.59 12.29 9.04
N ALA A 73 -1.12 11.94 10.22
CA ALA A 73 0.27 11.98 10.63
C ALA A 73 0.80 10.54 10.68
N PHE A 74 0.80 9.88 9.51
CA PHE A 74 1.20 8.49 9.42
C PHE A 74 2.72 8.34 9.40
N GLY A 75 3.23 7.38 10.19
CA GLY A 75 4.63 6.95 10.11
C GLY A 75 4.80 5.75 9.16
N ILE A 76 3.70 5.05 8.87
CA ILE A 76 3.67 3.88 7.99
C ILE A 76 2.48 4.00 7.04
N VAL A 77 2.67 3.68 5.77
CA VAL A 77 1.61 3.59 4.76
C VAL A 77 1.77 2.28 4.00
N VAL A 78 0.77 1.41 4.08
CA VAL A 78 0.73 0.14 3.35
C VAL A 78 -0.49 0.12 2.44
N HIS A 79 -0.25 0.05 1.14
CA HIS A 79 -1.31 -0.15 0.15
C HIS A 79 -1.36 -1.62 -0.24
N CYS A 80 -2.55 -2.20 -0.32
CA CYS A 80 -2.77 -3.57 -0.77
C CYS A 80 -3.60 -3.57 -2.05
N GLY A 81 -3.25 -4.40 -3.03
CA GLY A 81 -3.97 -4.57 -4.28
C GLY A 81 -3.99 -6.02 -4.74
N ALA A 82 -4.94 -6.38 -5.61
CA ALA A 82 -4.98 -7.71 -6.22
C ALA A 82 -3.87 -7.84 -7.27
N GLY A 83 -3.03 -8.84 -7.12
CA GLY A 83 -1.86 -9.10 -7.97
C GLY A 83 -1.97 -10.39 -8.77
N THR A 84 -0.94 -11.22 -8.73
CA THR A 84 -0.83 -12.50 -9.44
C THR A 84 -1.09 -13.68 -8.50
N PRO A 85 -1.64 -14.80 -8.99
CA PRO A 85 -1.81 -16.01 -8.19
C PRO A 85 -0.50 -16.53 -7.59
N GLY A 86 -0.59 -17.23 -6.47
CA GLY A 86 0.49 -18.01 -5.88
C GLY A 86 1.52 -17.25 -5.04
N VAL A 87 1.52 -15.92 -5.02
CA VAL A 87 2.56 -15.14 -4.35
C VAL A 87 2.08 -13.78 -3.86
N VAL A 88 2.49 -13.39 -2.66
CA VAL A 88 2.40 -12.00 -2.17
C VAL A 88 3.64 -11.24 -2.63
N ARG A 89 3.46 -10.15 -3.38
CA ARG A 89 4.57 -9.33 -3.90
C ARG A 89 4.69 -8.03 -3.13
N LEU A 90 5.92 -7.72 -2.73
CA LEU A 90 6.27 -6.46 -2.08
C LEU A 90 6.96 -5.58 -3.12
N GLU A 91 6.29 -4.50 -3.52
CA GLU A 91 6.75 -3.66 -4.62
C GLU A 91 7.88 -2.73 -4.16
N THR A 92 8.94 -2.59 -4.97
CA THR A 92 10.10 -1.76 -4.66
C THR A 92 10.13 -0.45 -5.42
N VAL A 93 9.42 -0.35 -6.54
CA VAL A 93 9.43 0.81 -7.44
C VAL A 93 8.04 1.10 -7.98
N ALA A 94 7.76 2.37 -8.22
CA ALA A 94 6.58 2.85 -8.91
C ALA A 94 6.96 3.85 -10.01
N HIS A 95 6.23 3.85 -11.11
CA HIS A 95 6.47 4.70 -12.27
C HIS A 95 5.41 5.79 -12.40
N ARG A 96 5.82 6.97 -12.88
CA ARG A 96 4.92 8.11 -13.05
C ARG A 96 3.98 7.98 -14.24
N ALA A 97 4.34 7.20 -15.26
CA ALA A 97 3.64 7.16 -16.55
C ALA A 97 3.38 5.74 -17.04
N GLY A 98 2.49 5.62 -18.03
CA GLY A 98 2.12 4.34 -18.66
C GLY A 98 0.69 3.91 -18.33
N TYR A 99 -0.12 4.77 -17.73
CA TYR A 99 -1.49 4.49 -17.31
C TYR A 99 -2.46 4.69 -18.45
N VAL A 100 -2.89 3.60 -19.09
CA VAL A 100 -3.78 3.64 -20.27
C VAL A 100 -5.06 2.79 -20.08
N ARG A 101 -5.09 1.93 -19.06
CA ARG A 101 -6.24 1.09 -18.78
C ARG A 101 -7.28 1.87 -17.98
N PRO A 102 -8.59 1.85 -18.39
CA PRO A 102 -9.63 2.51 -17.62
C PRO A 102 -9.86 1.83 -16.27
N GLY A 103 -10.17 2.63 -15.26
CA GLY A 103 -10.72 2.15 -13.99
C GLY A 103 -12.22 1.84 -14.08
N ASN A 104 -12.89 1.68 -12.94
CA ASN A 104 -14.33 1.45 -12.88
C ASN A 104 -15.15 2.63 -13.44
N SER A 105 -14.58 3.84 -13.48
CA SER A 105 -15.21 5.05 -14.02
C SER A 105 -15.08 5.19 -15.56
N GLY A 106 -14.45 4.22 -16.21
CA GLY A 106 -14.34 4.16 -17.67
C GLY A 106 -13.20 4.99 -18.26
N LEU A 107 -13.19 5.13 -19.60
CA LEU A 107 -12.09 5.74 -20.35
C LEU A 107 -11.81 7.21 -20.00
N LEU A 108 -12.81 7.96 -19.61
CA LEU A 108 -12.67 9.39 -19.25
C LEU A 108 -11.92 9.58 -17.92
N ASP A 109 -11.74 8.53 -17.15
CA ASP A 109 -10.99 8.54 -15.89
C ASP A 109 -9.48 8.32 -16.10
N VAL A 110 -9.05 7.87 -17.29
CA VAL A 110 -7.62 7.70 -17.60
C VAL A 110 -6.91 9.06 -17.56
N PRO A 111 -5.80 9.20 -16.80
CA PRO A 111 -5.17 10.48 -16.63
C PRO A 111 -4.60 11.01 -17.96
N PRO A 112 -4.64 12.33 -18.22
CA PRO A 112 -4.10 12.93 -19.42
C PRO A 112 -2.64 12.53 -19.65
N GLY A 113 -2.33 12.07 -20.86
CA GLY A 113 -0.98 11.58 -21.22
C GLY A 113 -0.55 10.31 -20.48
N GLY A 114 -1.47 9.63 -19.76
CA GLY A 114 -1.17 8.43 -19.00
C GLY A 114 -0.19 8.68 -17.86
N CYS A 115 -0.18 9.86 -17.26
CA CYS A 115 0.77 10.26 -16.20
C CYS A 115 0.07 10.65 -14.91
N VAL A 116 0.73 10.42 -13.76
CA VAL A 116 0.28 10.95 -12.48
C VAL A 116 0.47 12.48 -12.50
N PRO A 117 -0.61 13.28 -12.37
CA PRO A 117 -0.53 14.73 -12.44
C PRO A 117 0.00 15.34 -11.14
N GLY A 118 0.52 16.57 -11.20
CA GLY A 118 0.90 17.34 -10.02
C GLY A 118 2.29 17.04 -9.44
N TYR A 119 3.02 16.09 -10.05
CA TYR A 119 4.37 15.70 -9.61
C TYR A 119 5.41 15.86 -10.76
N ASP A 120 5.29 16.91 -11.56
CA ASP A 120 6.14 17.12 -12.73
C ASP A 120 7.63 17.30 -12.40
N GLY A 121 7.93 17.72 -11.16
CA GLY A 121 9.30 17.82 -10.64
C GLY A 121 9.84 16.55 -9.99
N ALA A 122 9.04 15.49 -9.86
CA ALA A 122 9.49 14.23 -9.30
C ALA A 122 10.12 13.34 -10.38
N ALA A 123 10.94 12.37 -9.96
CA ALA A 123 11.56 11.40 -10.87
C ALA A 123 10.50 10.56 -11.60
N ALA A 124 10.85 10.06 -12.78
CA ALA A 124 9.98 9.15 -13.54
C ALA A 124 9.70 7.84 -12.80
N GLU A 125 10.62 7.44 -11.94
CA GLU A 125 10.53 6.28 -11.06
C GLU A 125 10.80 6.72 -9.61
N LEU A 126 9.99 6.23 -8.68
CA LEU A 126 10.18 6.41 -7.24
C LEU A 126 10.33 5.03 -6.59
N CYS A 127 11.35 4.89 -5.76
CA CYS A 127 11.60 3.67 -4.98
C CYS A 127 11.14 3.87 -3.53
N THR A 128 10.70 2.79 -2.90
CA THR A 128 10.53 2.78 -1.45
C THR A 128 11.88 2.79 -0.75
N ASP A 129 11.94 3.37 0.44
CA ASP A 129 13.07 3.30 1.37
C ASP A 129 13.00 2.08 2.30
N VAL A 130 11.95 1.27 2.19
CA VAL A 130 11.78 0.03 2.97
C VAL A 130 12.81 -1.02 2.54
N ASP A 131 13.48 -1.67 3.49
CA ASP A 131 14.27 -2.88 3.21
C ASP A 131 13.35 -4.07 2.87
N VAL A 132 12.85 -4.07 1.64
CA VAL A 132 11.95 -5.13 1.14
C VAL A 132 12.61 -6.51 1.18
N ALA A 133 13.91 -6.60 0.90
CA ALA A 133 14.62 -7.88 0.95
C ALA A 133 14.71 -8.43 2.38
N GLY A 134 14.98 -7.56 3.35
CA GLY A 134 14.94 -7.91 4.78
C GLY A 134 13.53 -8.32 5.22
N LEU A 135 12.53 -7.58 4.78
CA LEU A 135 11.12 -7.87 5.09
C LEU A 135 10.68 -9.24 4.54
N VAL A 136 11.02 -9.58 3.29
CA VAL A 136 10.73 -10.91 2.71
C VAL A 136 11.40 -12.02 3.54
N ARG A 137 12.66 -11.83 3.96
CA ARG A 137 13.34 -12.81 4.83
C ARG A 137 12.65 -12.97 6.17
N ALA A 138 12.23 -11.88 6.81
CA ALA A 138 11.53 -11.89 8.08
C ALA A 138 10.17 -12.60 7.97
N LEU A 139 9.41 -12.34 6.91
CA LEU A 139 8.14 -13.02 6.64
C LEU A 139 8.34 -14.51 6.40
N ALA A 140 9.33 -14.90 5.59
CA ALA A 140 9.65 -16.31 5.34
C ALA A 140 10.03 -17.06 6.63
N ALA A 141 10.81 -16.43 7.52
CA ALA A 141 11.17 -17.01 8.82
C ALA A 141 9.95 -17.23 9.75
N LYS A 142 8.86 -16.50 9.52
CA LYS A 142 7.57 -16.64 10.23
C LYS A 142 6.60 -17.62 9.54
N GLY A 143 7.03 -18.29 8.48
CA GLY A 143 6.22 -19.26 7.73
C GLY A 143 5.48 -18.69 6.51
N TRP A 144 5.65 -17.40 6.20
CA TRP A 144 5.04 -16.75 5.03
C TRP A 144 5.96 -16.85 3.81
N ALA A 145 6.30 -18.09 3.41
CA ALA A 145 7.32 -18.35 2.38
C ALA A 145 6.91 -17.94 0.95
N ALA A 146 5.60 -17.87 0.66
CA ALA A 146 5.11 -17.41 -0.65
C ALA A 146 5.05 -15.89 -0.72
N THR A 147 6.16 -15.22 -0.37
CA THR A 147 6.37 -13.77 -0.48
C THR A 147 7.62 -13.47 -1.29
N ALA A 148 7.58 -12.44 -2.13
CA ALA A 148 8.71 -12.08 -2.99
C ALA A 148 8.78 -10.56 -3.22
N PRO A 149 9.98 -10.00 -3.47
CA PRO A 149 10.10 -8.63 -3.96
C PRO A 149 9.63 -8.53 -5.40
N SER A 150 9.19 -7.34 -5.80
CA SER A 150 8.79 -7.03 -7.17
C SER A 150 9.27 -5.63 -7.57
N THR A 151 9.57 -5.46 -8.84
CA THR A 151 9.97 -4.18 -9.45
C THR A 151 8.95 -3.69 -10.48
N ASP A 152 7.78 -4.32 -10.57
CA ASP A 152 6.75 -3.97 -11.54
C ASP A 152 5.35 -4.12 -10.92
N ALA A 153 4.79 -3.01 -10.48
CA ALA A 153 3.46 -2.92 -9.90
C ALA A 153 2.33 -2.78 -10.96
N GLY A 154 2.63 -2.88 -12.27
CA GLY A 154 1.68 -3.22 -13.34
C GLY A 154 0.99 -2.07 -14.07
N ARG A 155 1.43 -0.83 -14.00
CA ARG A 155 0.89 0.35 -14.76
C ARG A 155 -0.64 0.48 -14.73
N TYR A 156 -1.22 0.26 -13.54
CA TYR A 156 -2.65 0.41 -13.29
C TYR A 156 -2.88 1.14 -11.95
N LEU A 157 -4.11 1.12 -11.42
CA LEU A 157 -4.45 1.85 -10.19
C LEU A 157 -3.53 1.51 -9.00
N CYS A 158 -3.04 0.28 -8.91
CA CYS A 158 -2.10 -0.15 -7.88
C CYS A 158 -0.82 0.69 -7.92
N GLU A 159 -0.17 0.73 -9.06
CA GLU A 159 1.08 1.48 -9.22
C GLU A 159 0.83 3.00 -9.20
N TYR A 160 -0.30 3.46 -9.76
CA TYR A 160 -0.69 4.86 -9.69
C TYR A 160 -0.84 5.34 -8.24
N THR A 161 -1.51 4.55 -7.40
CA THR A 161 -1.61 4.78 -5.96
C THR A 161 -0.25 4.79 -5.29
N TYR A 162 0.60 3.80 -5.63
CA TYR A 162 1.92 3.67 -5.05
C TYR A 162 2.82 4.86 -5.39
N TYR A 163 2.88 5.24 -6.67
CA TYR A 163 3.64 6.42 -7.10
C TYR A 163 3.15 7.69 -6.40
N THR A 164 1.83 7.92 -6.38
CA THR A 164 1.21 9.08 -5.70
C THR A 164 1.61 9.12 -4.23
N SER A 165 1.54 7.98 -3.54
CA SER A 165 1.86 7.88 -2.11
C SER A 165 3.35 8.12 -1.83
N LEU A 166 4.26 7.56 -2.64
CA LEU A 166 5.70 7.82 -2.52
C LEU A 166 6.03 9.30 -2.77
N ALA A 167 5.40 9.91 -3.77
CA ALA A 167 5.57 11.34 -4.05
C ALA A 167 5.06 12.22 -2.91
N GLU A 168 3.91 11.91 -2.32
CA GLU A 168 3.39 12.63 -1.15
C GLU A 168 4.30 12.43 0.07
N ALA A 169 4.80 11.21 0.32
CA ALA A 169 5.73 10.93 1.41
C ALA A 169 7.00 11.78 1.31
N ALA A 170 7.55 11.94 0.11
CA ALA A 170 8.72 12.79 -0.13
C ALA A 170 8.49 14.29 0.19
N LEU A 171 7.23 14.72 0.26
CA LEU A 171 6.86 16.10 0.62
C LEU A 171 6.68 16.30 2.14
N TYR A 172 6.59 15.25 2.95
CA TYR A 172 6.38 15.33 4.41
C TYR A 172 7.40 16.20 5.13
N PRO A 173 8.72 16.04 4.93
CA PRO A 173 9.71 16.86 5.65
C PRO A 173 9.54 18.34 5.40
N ARG A 174 9.09 18.73 4.21
CA ARG A 174 8.87 20.13 3.84
C ARG A 174 7.54 20.68 4.39
N ARG A 175 6.47 19.86 4.39
CA ARG A 175 5.12 20.28 4.77
C ARG A 175 4.86 20.19 6.26
N ARG A 176 5.42 19.21 6.96
CA ARG A 176 5.07 18.87 8.34
C ARG A 176 6.21 18.95 9.34
N ARG A 177 7.47 19.10 8.91
CA ARG A 177 8.67 18.97 9.74
C ARG A 177 8.73 17.61 10.49
N MET A 178 8.15 16.59 9.91
CA MET A 178 8.17 15.21 10.38
C MET A 178 8.97 14.35 9.41
N ALA A 179 9.47 13.22 9.88
CA ALA A 179 10.05 12.21 9.01
C ALA A 179 9.01 11.74 7.97
N ALA A 180 9.48 11.39 6.77
CA ALA A 180 8.64 10.77 5.77
C ALA A 180 8.09 9.43 6.28
N PRO A 181 6.83 9.08 5.98
CA PRO A 181 6.32 7.75 6.31
C PRO A 181 7.03 6.70 5.45
N ARG A 182 7.20 5.50 6.02
CA ARG A 182 7.57 4.32 5.22
C ARG A 182 6.38 3.91 4.36
N VAL A 183 6.56 3.92 3.05
CA VAL A 183 5.50 3.57 2.10
C VAL A 183 5.82 2.25 1.41
N LEU A 184 4.88 1.32 1.44
CA LEU A 184 4.99 0.03 0.76
C LEU A 184 3.70 -0.29 0.02
N PHE A 185 3.82 -0.90 -1.16
CA PHE A 185 2.70 -1.51 -1.86
C PHE A 185 2.83 -3.04 -1.83
N VAL A 186 1.73 -3.72 -1.52
CA VAL A 186 1.64 -5.17 -1.37
C VAL A 186 0.60 -5.71 -2.33
N HIS A 187 1.03 -6.49 -3.32
CA HIS A 187 0.11 -7.26 -4.14
C HIS A 187 -0.22 -8.59 -3.49
N VAL A 188 -1.50 -8.84 -3.26
CA VAL A 188 -2.01 -10.11 -2.73
C VAL A 188 -2.57 -10.98 -3.86
N PRO A 189 -2.50 -12.31 -3.75
CA PRO A 189 -3.10 -13.21 -4.73
C PRO A 189 -4.60 -12.96 -4.89
N PRO A 190 -5.13 -12.95 -6.13
CA PRO A 190 -6.53 -12.56 -6.38
C PRO A 190 -7.55 -13.65 -6.03
N GLN A 191 -7.11 -14.92 -5.91
CA GLN A 191 -8.00 -16.05 -5.63
C GLN A 191 -7.97 -16.46 -4.16
N ALA A 192 -9.15 -16.70 -3.59
CA ALA A 192 -9.28 -17.13 -2.20
C ALA A 192 -8.58 -18.49 -1.97
N GLY A 193 -7.78 -18.56 -0.89
CA GLY A 193 -7.05 -19.78 -0.53
C GLY A 193 -5.73 -20.02 -1.28
N ASP A 194 -5.36 -19.19 -2.27
CA ASP A 194 -4.13 -19.36 -3.05
C ASP A 194 -3.12 -18.24 -2.74
N PRO A 195 -1.96 -18.52 -2.16
CA PRO A 195 -1.66 -19.68 -1.32
C PRO A 195 -2.21 -19.51 0.10
N TYR A 196 -2.79 -18.34 0.41
CA TYR A 196 -3.24 -17.91 1.72
C TYR A 196 -4.73 -17.59 1.74
N SER A 197 -5.40 -17.84 2.88
CA SER A 197 -6.76 -17.34 3.14
C SER A 197 -6.75 -15.83 3.41
N ASP A 198 -7.93 -15.18 3.41
CA ASP A 198 -8.04 -13.74 3.70
C ASP A 198 -7.57 -13.40 5.13
N ALA A 199 -7.84 -14.28 6.09
CA ALA A 199 -7.34 -14.13 7.45
C ALA A 199 -5.80 -14.23 7.51
N GLN A 200 -5.19 -15.12 6.72
CA GLN A 200 -3.73 -15.23 6.62
C GLN A 200 -3.13 -14.02 5.90
N LEU A 201 -3.79 -13.47 4.88
CA LEU A 201 -3.36 -12.23 4.25
C LEU A 201 -3.41 -11.04 5.21
N ALA A 202 -4.47 -10.95 6.03
CA ALA A 202 -4.54 -9.93 7.09
C ALA A 202 -3.40 -10.09 8.10
N GLU A 203 -3.02 -11.33 8.45
CA GLU A 203 -1.88 -11.57 9.34
C GLU A 203 -0.55 -11.18 8.67
N ILE A 204 -0.36 -11.49 7.39
CA ILE A 204 0.83 -11.05 6.63
C ILE A 204 0.93 -9.52 6.63
N VAL A 205 -0.16 -8.80 6.39
CA VAL A 205 -0.17 -7.33 6.44
C VAL A 205 0.15 -6.83 7.86
N ARG A 206 -0.37 -7.48 8.90
CA ARG A 206 -0.04 -7.17 10.30
C ARG A 206 1.45 -7.38 10.58
N GLU A 207 2.04 -8.47 10.10
CA GLU A 207 3.48 -8.72 10.25
C GLU A 207 4.32 -7.69 9.49
N ILE A 208 3.91 -7.30 8.28
CA ILE A 208 4.55 -6.22 7.51
C ILE A 208 4.56 -4.93 8.34
N ILE A 209 3.42 -4.53 8.90
CA ILE A 209 3.33 -3.32 9.74
C ILE A 209 4.25 -3.42 10.96
N ARG A 210 4.31 -4.60 11.61
CA ARG A 210 5.20 -4.85 12.76
C ARG A 210 6.66 -4.67 12.39
N GLU A 211 7.10 -5.26 11.28
CA GLU A 211 8.48 -5.14 10.81
C GLU A 211 8.82 -3.69 10.41
N LEU A 212 7.89 -3.01 9.71
CA LEU A 212 8.10 -1.60 9.34
C LEU A 212 8.22 -0.68 10.57
N ALA A 213 7.58 -1.00 11.66
CA ALA A 213 7.66 -0.20 12.89
C ALA A 213 9.03 -0.29 13.58
N THR A 214 9.84 -1.29 13.23
CA THR A 214 11.16 -1.54 13.84
C THR A 214 12.34 -1.18 12.93
N GLN A 215 12.09 -0.87 11.65
CA GLN A 215 13.09 -0.35 10.73
C GLN A 215 13.35 1.13 10.98
#